data_521629b9f6383dc04f7e3d2c128c8a18
#
_entry.id   521629b9f6383dc04f7e3d2c128c8a18
#
_cell.length_a   1.000
_cell.length_b   1.000
_cell.length_c   1.000
_cell.angle_alpha   90.00
_cell.angle_beta   90.00
_cell.angle_gamma   90.00
#
_symmetry.space_group_name_H-M   'P 1'
#
loop_
_entity.id
_entity.type
_entity.pdbx_description
1 polymer ?
#
loop_
_entity_poly.entity_id
_entity_poly.type
_entity_poly.pdbx_seq_one_letter_code
_entity_poly.pdbx_strand_id
1 'polypeptide(L)'
;ESILVDLMRLALEQASESLSEAIRGESEPLEQVRLGINAHLELLVGGSDKVYVLLFEWRSLHGESRQEMIDLRDRYELLWSAMLHSLSSQGLIRADVDRDLLRLIGLGALNWVATWFNEGGRYTAKDIGDFVWTVIKDGVIKR
;
A
#
# COMPACT_ATOMS: atom_id res chain seq x y z
N GLU A 1 -9.66 -16.76 -17.32
CA GLU A 1 -8.79 -16.68 -16.13
C GLU A 1 -7.39 -16.18 -16.46
N SER A 2 -6.79 -16.61 -17.57
CA SER A 2 -5.43 -16.22 -17.91
C SER A 2 -5.25 -14.71 -18.08
N ILE A 3 -6.22 -14.03 -18.70
CA ILE A 3 -6.18 -12.55 -18.84
C ILE A 3 -6.27 -11.87 -17.48
N LEU A 4 -7.16 -12.36 -16.63
CA LEU A 4 -7.34 -11.84 -15.28
C LEU A 4 -6.06 -12.02 -14.46
N VAL A 5 -5.46 -13.20 -14.52
CA VAL A 5 -4.21 -13.52 -13.83
C VAL A 5 -3.09 -12.60 -14.33
N ASP A 6 -2.97 -12.41 -15.64
CA ASP A 6 -1.94 -11.55 -16.22
C ASP A 6 -2.08 -10.10 -15.76
N LEU A 7 -3.30 -9.58 -15.73
CA LEU A 7 -3.57 -8.22 -15.25
C LEU A 7 -3.21 -8.05 -13.78
N MET A 8 -3.57 -9.02 -12.96
CA MET A 8 -3.26 -9.01 -11.52
C MET A 8 -1.77 -9.09 -11.29
N ARG A 9 -1.08 -9.97 -12.02
CA ARG A 9 0.38 -10.11 -11.91
C ARG A 9 1.08 -8.79 -12.24
N LEU A 10 0.71 -8.17 -13.35
CA LEU A 10 1.28 -6.89 -13.75
C LEU A 10 1.02 -5.80 -12.69
N ALA A 11 -0.19 -5.74 -12.15
CA ALA A 11 -0.54 -4.76 -11.14
C ALA A 11 0.29 -4.94 -9.86
N LEU A 12 0.46 -6.17 -9.38
CA LEU A 12 1.23 -6.45 -8.18
C LEU A 12 2.73 -6.21 -8.39
N GLU A 13 3.26 -6.60 -9.53
CA GLU A 13 4.66 -6.34 -9.87
C GLU A 13 4.92 -4.83 -9.95
N GLN A 14 4.02 -4.10 -10.58
CA GLN A 14 4.10 -2.66 -10.67
C GLN A 14 4.00 -2.00 -9.29
N ALA A 15 3.15 -2.51 -8.41
CA ALA A 15 3.01 -2.00 -7.05
C ALA A 15 4.32 -2.14 -6.27
N SER A 16 4.92 -3.32 -6.32
CA SER A 16 6.19 -3.58 -5.61
C SER A 16 7.34 -2.73 -6.18
N GLU A 17 7.40 -2.61 -7.49
CA GLU A 17 8.42 -1.79 -8.15
C GLU A 17 8.26 -0.31 -7.81
N SER A 18 7.04 0.21 -7.89
CA SER A 18 6.75 1.63 -7.58
C SER A 18 7.09 1.96 -6.12
N LEU A 19 6.74 1.07 -5.20
CA LEU A 19 7.05 1.26 -3.79
C LEU A 19 8.57 1.24 -3.56
N SER A 20 9.25 0.25 -4.12
CA SER A 20 10.69 0.12 -3.99
C SER A 20 11.43 1.34 -4.54
N GLU A 21 10.99 1.87 -5.69
CA GLU A 21 11.58 3.07 -6.27
C GLU A 21 11.31 4.31 -5.43
N ALA A 22 10.09 4.43 -4.90
CA ALA A 22 9.72 5.60 -4.10
C ALA A 22 10.57 5.76 -2.85
N ILE A 23 10.98 4.65 -2.23
CA ILE A 23 11.77 4.67 -0.99
C ILE A 23 13.27 4.50 -1.23
N ARG A 24 13.69 4.25 -2.47
CA ARG A 24 15.10 4.05 -2.80
C ARG A 24 15.92 5.30 -2.50
N GLY A 25 17.01 5.12 -1.78
CA GLY A 25 17.88 6.22 -1.42
C GLY A 25 17.43 7.03 -0.22
N GLU A 26 16.23 6.80 0.30
CA GLU A 26 15.76 7.48 1.50
C GLU A 26 16.12 6.65 2.73
N SER A 27 16.92 7.24 3.64
CA SER A 27 17.37 6.56 4.85
C SER A 27 16.49 6.80 6.07
N GLU A 28 15.67 7.84 6.05
CA GLU A 28 14.80 8.18 7.19
C GLU A 28 13.53 7.34 7.18
N PRO A 29 13.32 6.46 8.19
CA PRO A 29 12.16 5.57 8.19
C PRO A 29 10.80 6.27 8.12
N LEU A 30 10.66 7.42 8.78
CA LEU A 30 9.40 8.18 8.72
C LEU A 30 9.14 8.68 7.30
N GLU A 31 10.17 9.18 6.65
CA GLU A 31 10.05 9.68 5.27
C GLU A 31 9.77 8.54 4.29
N GLN A 32 10.34 7.36 4.53
CA GLN A 32 10.01 6.18 3.73
C GLN A 32 8.53 5.85 3.78
N VAL A 33 7.92 5.90 4.97
CA VAL A 33 6.48 5.63 5.12
C VAL A 33 5.65 6.68 4.39
N ARG A 34 6.01 7.96 4.51
CA ARG A 34 5.32 9.05 3.81
C ARG A 34 5.38 8.85 2.29
N LEU A 35 6.57 8.58 1.77
CA LEU A 35 6.77 8.33 0.34
C LEU A 35 6.01 7.08 -0.11
N GLY A 36 5.99 6.05 0.71
CA GLY A 36 5.27 4.82 0.43
C GLY A 36 3.76 5.03 0.33
N ILE A 37 3.19 5.81 1.24
CA ILE A 37 1.77 6.16 1.21
C ILE A 37 1.43 6.88 -0.09
N ASN A 38 2.24 7.85 -0.47
CA ASN A 38 2.02 8.60 -1.72
C ASN A 38 2.12 7.70 -2.95
N ALA A 39 3.13 6.83 -3.00
CA ALA A 39 3.30 5.90 -4.11
C ALA A 39 2.12 4.94 -4.24
N HIS A 40 1.64 4.41 -3.11
CA HIS A 40 0.49 3.51 -3.09
C HIS A 40 -0.77 4.21 -3.58
N LEU A 41 -1.02 5.44 -3.12
CA LEU A 41 -2.18 6.22 -3.55
C LEU A 41 -2.10 6.58 -5.03
N GLU A 42 -0.94 6.97 -5.52
CA GLU A 42 -0.77 7.26 -6.95
C GLU A 42 -1.09 6.05 -7.82
N LEU A 43 -0.67 4.87 -7.37
CA LEU A 43 -0.99 3.62 -8.05
C LEU A 43 -2.51 3.38 -8.08
N LEU A 44 -3.18 3.59 -6.96
CA LEU A 44 -4.62 3.38 -6.85
C LEU A 44 -5.43 4.34 -7.72
N VAL A 45 -5.08 5.63 -7.68
CA VAL A 45 -5.84 6.66 -8.40
C VAL A 45 -5.47 6.76 -9.87
N GLY A 46 -4.23 6.44 -10.22
CA GLY A 46 -3.76 6.37 -11.61
C GLY A 46 -4.04 5.03 -12.25
N GLY A 47 -4.45 4.07 -11.43
CA GLY A 47 -4.74 2.72 -11.88
C GLY A 47 -6.03 2.68 -12.66
N SER A 48 -5.99 1.95 -13.72
CA SER A 48 -7.13 1.59 -14.52
C SER A 48 -7.90 0.45 -13.82
N ASP A 49 -8.70 -0.22 -14.58
CA ASP A 49 -9.43 -1.42 -14.17
C ASP A 49 -8.52 -2.50 -13.55
N LYS A 50 -7.21 -2.48 -13.83
CA LYS A 50 -6.25 -3.43 -13.26
C LYS A 50 -6.21 -3.40 -11.73
N VAL A 51 -6.22 -2.21 -11.15
CA VAL A 51 -6.17 -2.07 -9.69
C VAL A 51 -7.47 -2.56 -9.07
N TYR A 52 -8.60 -2.19 -9.67
CA TYR A 52 -9.90 -2.67 -9.20
C TYR A 52 -9.96 -4.20 -9.23
N VAL A 53 -9.54 -4.80 -10.35
CA VAL A 53 -9.51 -6.25 -10.51
C VAL A 53 -8.64 -6.89 -9.44
N LEU A 54 -7.45 -6.33 -9.20
CA LEU A 54 -6.54 -6.82 -8.17
C LEU A 54 -7.18 -6.81 -6.78
N LEU A 55 -7.86 -5.72 -6.43
CA LEU A 55 -8.40 -5.56 -5.08
C LEU A 55 -9.66 -6.39 -4.82
N PHE A 56 -10.49 -6.61 -5.83
CA PHE A 56 -11.84 -7.14 -5.62
C PHE A 56 -12.10 -8.48 -6.30
N GLU A 57 -11.31 -8.87 -7.30
CA GLU A 57 -11.57 -10.07 -8.09
C GLU A 57 -10.63 -11.26 -7.78
N TRP A 58 -9.59 -11.05 -6.98
CA TRP A 58 -8.62 -12.11 -6.70
C TRP A 58 -9.26 -13.33 -6.03
N ARG A 59 -10.36 -13.14 -5.31
CA ARG A 59 -11.06 -14.22 -4.63
C ARG A 59 -11.73 -15.21 -5.58
N SER A 60 -11.95 -14.79 -6.83
CA SER A 60 -12.52 -15.68 -7.86
C SER A 60 -11.49 -16.64 -8.42
N LEU A 61 -10.21 -16.45 -8.14
CA LEU A 61 -9.16 -17.31 -8.61
C LEU A 61 -9.07 -18.58 -7.78
N HIS A 62 -8.58 -19.66 -8.41
CA HIS A 62 -8.44 -20.98 -7.79
C HIS A 62 -7.06 -21.57 -8.05
N GLY A 63 -6.67 -22.53 -7.20
CA GLY A 63 -5.47 -23.33 -7.39
C GLY A 63 -4.20 -22.52 -7.47
N GLU A 64 -3.36 -22.84 -8.45
CA GLU A 64 -2.05 -22.22 -8.63
C GLU A 64 -2.11 -20.74 -8.91
N SER A 65 -3.11 -20.29 -9.67
CA SER A 65 -3.29 -18.87 -9.98
C SER A 65 -3.55 -18.05 -8.72
N ARG A 66 -4.40 -18.58 -7.86
CA ARG A 66 -4.70 -17.92 -6.57
C ARG A 66 -3.45 -17.84 -5.70
N GLN A 67 -2.71 -18.95 -5.61
CA GLN A 67 -1.49 -19.01 -4.81
C GLN A 67 -0.43 -18.04 -5.34
N GLU A 68 -0.28 -17.94 -6.66
CA GLU A 68 0.64 -16.99 -7.27
C GLU A 68 0.30 -15.54 -6.87
N MET A 69 -0.98 -15.19 -6.90
CA MET A 69 -1.41 -13.84 -6.52
C MET A 69 -1.19 -13.57 -5.04
N ILE A 70 -1.45 -14.56 -4.19
CA ILE A 70 -1.18 -14.45 -2.76
C ILE A 70 0.32 -14.21 -2.53
N ASP A 71 1.18 -14.95 -3.20
CA ASP A 71 2.64 -14.81 -3.06
C ASP A 71 3.12 -13.44 -3.51
N LEU A 72 2.60 -12.93 -4.62
CA LEU A 72 2.94 -11.59 -5.11
C LEU A 72 2.46 -10.49 -4.18
N ARG A 73 1.25 -10.63 -3.63
CA ARG A 73 0.71 -9.71 -2.65
C ARG A 73 1.55 -9.72 -1.39
N ASP A 74 1.94 -10.90 -0.92
CA ASP A 74 2.77 -11.03 0.28
C ASP A 74 4.12 -10.33 0.10
N ARG A 75 4.71 -10.40 -1.09
CA ARG A 75 5.95 -9.66 -1.37
C ARG A 75 5.77 -8.16 -1.24
N TYR A 76 4.67 -7.64 -1.74
CA TYR A 76 4.35 -6.22 -1.60
C TYR A 76 4.18 -5.84 -0.12
N GLU A 77 3.42 -6.63 0.61
CA GLU A 77 3.16 -6.37 2.04
C GLU A 77 4.43 -6.50 2.88
N LEU A 78 5.38 -7.35 2.47
CA LEU A 78 6.68 -7.45 3.16
C LEU A 78 7.47 -6.14 3.09
N LEU A 79 7.35 -5.38 2.00
CA LEU A 79 7.99 -4.07 1.91
C LEU A 79 7.47 -3.13 3.00
N TRP A 80 6.16 -3.12 3.20
CA TRP A 80 5.53 -2.34 4.27
C TRP A 80 5.94 -2.84 5.65
N SER A 81 5.97 -4.14 5.85
CA SER A 81 6.40 -4.73 7.13
C SER A 81 7.83 -4.34 7.47
N ALA A 82 8.71 -4.31 6.47
CA ALA A 82 10.10 -3.91 6.66
C ALA A 82 10.20 -2.43 7.07
N MET A 83 9.42 -1.55 6.45
CA MET A 83 9.41 -0.13 6.83
C MET A 83 8.91 0.07 8.27
N LEU A 84 7.83 -0.62 8.64
CA LEU A 84 7.29 -0.52 9.99
C LEU A 84 8.24 -1.13 11.02
N HIS A 85 8.93 -2.19 10.66
CA HIS A 85 9.96 -2.79 11.51
C HIS A 85 11.10 -1.81 11.77
N SER A 86 11.56 -1.09 10.76
CA SER A 86 12.59 -0.06 10.91
C SER A 86 12.16 1.03 11.87
N LEU A 87 10.92 1.51 11.76
CA LEU A 87 10.36 2.50 12.69
C LEU A 87 10.37 1.96 14.13
N SER A 88 9.93 0.73 14.30
CA SER A 88 9.86 0.10 15.61
C SER A 88 11.24 -0.10 16.22
N SER A 89 12.21 -0.55 15.41
CA SER A 89 13.58 -0.76 15.85
C SER A 89 14.26 0.51 16.34
N GLN A 90 13.86 1.66 15.79
CA GLN A 90 14.37 2.96 16.19
C GLN A 90 13.53 3.61 17.31
N GLY A 91 12.55 2.89 17.85
CA GLY A 91 11.70 3.38 18.92
C GLY A 91 10.75 4.49 18.51
N LEU A 92 10.43 4.59 17.23
CA LEU A 92 9.58 5.67 16.70
C LEU A 92 8.09 5.34 16.74
N ILE A 93 7.72 4.06 16.80
CA ILE A 93 6.32 3.66 16.95
C ILE A 93 5.99 3.53 18.43
N ARG A 94 4.82 4.01 18.83
CA ARG A 94 4.33 3.83 20.20
C ARG A 94 4.29 2.34 20.54
N ALA A 95 4.68 2.01 21.78
CA ALA A 95 4.80 0.61 22.23
C ALA A 95 3.46 -0.13 22.24
N ASP A 96 2.34 0.60 22.33
CA ASP A 96 0.99 0.02 22.36
C ASP A 96 0.39 -0.21 20.97
N VAL A 97 1.14 0.02 19.90
CA VAL A 97 0.68 -0.16 18.52
C VAL A 97 1.12 -1.51 17.99
N ASP A 98 0.14 -2.32 17.59
CA ASP A 98 0.38 -3.58 16.90
C ASP A 98 0.72 -3.29 15.43
N ARG A 99 1.94 -3.61 15.01
CA ARG A 99 2.43 -3.32 13.66
C ARG A 99 1.68 -4.07 12.58
N ASP A 100 1.27 -5.31 12.85
CA ASP A 100 0.53 -6.10 11.86
C ASP A 100 -0.86 -5.54 11.65
N LEU A 101 -1.54 -5.15 12.72
CA LEU A 101 -2.83 -4.48 12.62
C LEU A 101 -2.71 -3.12 11.91
N LEU A 102 -1.65 -2.38 12.22
CA LEU A 102 -1.40 -1.10 11.55
C LEU A 102 -1.26 -1.29 10.05
N ARG A 103 -0.49 -2.28 9.61
CA ARG A 103 -0.33 -2.61 8.20
C ARG A 103 -1.65 -3.03 7.56
N LEU A 104 -2.34 -3.98 8.18
CA LEU A 104 -3.59 -4.53 7.63
C LEU A 104 -4.69 -3.47 7.52
N ILE A 105 -4.90 -2.71 8.58
CA ILE A 105 -5.93 -1.67 8.60
C ILE A 105 -5.51 -0.49 7.74
N GLY A 106 -4.25 -0.10 7.81
CA GLY A 106 -3.72 1.02 7.03
C GLY A 106 -3.81 0.79 5.53
N LEU A 107 -3.33 -0.35 5.06
CA LEU A 107 -3.42 -0.70 3.64
C LEU A 107 -4.87 -0.87 3.20
N GLY A 108 -5.71 -1.46 4.06
CA GLY A 108 -7.14 -1.58 3.77
C GLY A 108 -7.80 -0.22 3.59
N ALA A 109 -7.49 0.73 4.46
CA ALA A 109 -8.02 2.09 4.36
C ALA A 109 -7.55 2.79 3.09
N LEU A 110 -6.27 2.66 2.74
CA LEU A 110 -5.75 3.22 1.49
C LEU A 110 -6.42 2.57 0.27
N ASN A 111 -6.55 1.26 0.27
CA ASN A 111 -7.15 0.53 -0.85
C ASN A 111 -8.61 0.94 -1.07
N TRP A 112 -9.33 1.29 -0.01
CA TRP A 112 -10.72 1.73 -0.12
C TRP A 112 -10.86 3.02 -0.91
N VAL A 113 -9.81 3.83 -1.00
CA VAL A 113 -9.79 5.06 -1.82
C VAL A 113 -10.15 4.75 -3.28
N ALA A 114 -9.74 3.59 -3.80
CA ALA A 114 -10.05 3.19 -5.17
C ALA A 114 -11.56 3.11 -5.45
N THR A 115 -12.39 2.93 -4.43
CA THR A 115 -13.84 2.80 -4.58
C THR A 115 -14.56 4.15 -4.71
N TRP A 116 -13.98 5.22 -4.16
CA TRP A 116 -14.67 6.52 -4.13
C TRP A 116 -13.90 7.66 -4.78
N PHE A 117 -12.65 7.46 -5.14
CA PHE A 117 -11.86 8.52 -5.77
C PHE A 117 -12.40 8.86 -7.16
N ASN A 118 -12.53 10.16 -7.43
CA ASN A 118 -12.94 10.68 -8.74
C ASN A 118 -11.87 11.66 -9.23
N GLU A 119 -11.29 11.39 -10.38
CA GLU A 119 -10.36 12.30 -11.03
C GLU A 119 -11.09 13.60 -11.37
N GLY A 120 -10.47 14.73 -11.01
CA GLY A 120 -11.11 16.04 -11.17
C GLY A 120 -12.13 16.36 -10.08
N GLY A 121 -12.29 15.48 -9.09
CA GLY A 121 -13.15 15.72 -7.94
C GLY A 121 -12.52 16.67 -6.92
N ARG A 122 -13.10 16.70 -5.74
CA ARG A 122 -12.71 17.62 -4.67
C ARG A 122 -11.27 17.41 -4.17
N TYR A 123 -10.80 16.16 -4.15
CA TYR A 123 -9.51 15.80 -3.57
C TYR A 123 -8.57 15.22 -4.61
N THR A 124 -7.30 15.61 -4.54
CA THR A 124 -6.22 15.00 -5.31
C THR A 124 -5.61 13.84 -4.51
N ALA A 125 -4.82 13.00 -5.17
CA ALA A 125 -4.05 11.97 -4.49
C ALA A 125 -3.13 12.56 -3.42
N LYS A 126 -2.53 13.73 -3.70
CA LYS A 126 -1.67 14.43 -2.75
C LYS A 126 -2.45 14.86 -1.51
N ASP A 127 -3.65 15.40 -1.68
CA ASP A 127 -4.51 15.82 -0.55
C ASP A 127 -4.79 14.63 0.37
N ILE A 128 -5.14 13.50 -0.21
CA ILE A 128 -5.43 12.27 0.53
C ILE A 128 -4.18 11.77 1.26
N GLY A 129 -3.04 11.75 0.56
CA GLY A 129 -1.78 11.32 1.14
C GLY A 129 -1.34 12.19 2.31
N ASP A 130 -1.47 13.50 2.18
CA ASP A 130 -1.12 14.45 3.24
C ASP A 130 -2.01 14.26 4.47
N PHE A 131 -3.31 14.03 4.25
CA PHE A 131 -4.24 13.76 5.34
C PHE A 131 -3.90 12.45 6.07
N VAL A 132 -3.71 11.38 5.31
CA VAL A 132 -3.36 10.05 5.88
C VAL A 132 -2.07 10.14 6.67
N TRP A 133 -1.06 10.82 6.12
CA TRP A 133 0.21 11.00 6.79
C TRP A 133 0.05 11.75 8.11
N THR A 134 -0.75 12.82 8.12
CA THR A 134 -1.01 13.59 9.34
C THR A 134 -1.64 12.72 10.41
N VAL A 135 -2.65 11.92 10.06
CA VAL A 135 -3.33 11.04 11.00
C VAL A 135 -2.37 9.97 11.55
N ILE A 136 -1.60 9.35 10.68
CA ILE A 136 -0.65 8.30 11.10
C ILE A 136 0.43 8.89 12.00
N LYS A 137 1.02 9.99 11.59
CA LYS A 137 2.10 10.62 12.34
C LYS A 137 1.64 11.01 13.76
N ASP A 138 0.47 11.61 13.87
CA ASP A 138 -0.03 12.07 15.17
C ASP A 138 -0.62 10.95 16.02
N GLY A 139 -1.12 9.88 15.40
CA GLY A 139 -1.77 8.78 16.12
C GLY A 139 -0.86 7.61 16.47
N VAL A 140 0.22 7.40 15.73
CA VAL A 140 1.02 6.16 15.81
C VAL A 140 2.45 6.42 16.28
N ILE A 141 3.02 7.54 15.84
CA ILE A 141 4.42 7.83 16.11
C ILE A 141 4.56 8.37 17.52
N LYS A 142 5.58 7.87 18.20
CA LYS A 142 5.89 8.30 19.57
C LYS A 142 6.29 9.77 19.58
N ARG A 143 5.68 10.51 20.48
CA ARG A 143 5.97 11.94 20.68
C ARG A 143 7.19 12.12 21.57
#